data_0300d9f7414663355fd6f951a945cc8d
#
_entry.id   0300d9f7414663355fd6f951a945cc8d
#
_cell.length_a   1.000
_cell.length_b   1.000
_cell.length_c   1.000
_cell.angle_alpha   90.00
_cell.angle_beta   90.00
_cell.angle_gamma   90.00
#
_symmetry.space_group_name_H-M   'P 1'
#
loop_
_entity.id
_entity.type
_entity.pdbx_description
1 polymer ?
#
loop_
_entity_poly.entity_id
_entity_poly.type
_entity_poly.pdbx_seq_one_letter_code
_entity_poly.pdbx_strand_id
1 'polypeptide(L)'
;MALKLGATVVPTDHFATWTDPVSWWPRLVAEVLDPLRHGRDAHYRRVEWPGGLPRLGDLVHVPVPDVLIIEGVSAARRSIAPHLDEAIWVEVPDPAERLRRAVERDGEASRAHLRRWQAFERGWFAVDGTKDRADRIVTPD
;
A
#
# COMPACT_ATOMS: atom_id res chain seq x y z
N MET A 1 15.35 -0.37 -3.61
CA MET A 1 15.74 0.64 -2.61
C MET A 1 15.76 0.10 -1.18
N ALA A 2 14.72 -0.60 -0.74
CA ALA A 2 14.66 -1.18 0.61
C ALA A 2 15.86 -2.06 0.99
N LEU A 3 16.32 -2.93 0.08
CA LEU A 3 17.47 -3.82 0.32
C LEU A 3 18.79 -3.07 0.53
N LYS A 4 18.94 -1.88 -0.03
CA LYS A 4 20.17 -1.07 0.12
C LYS A 4 20.19 -0.25 1.40
N LEU A 5 19.03 -0.04 2.05
CA LEU A 5 18.89 0.79 3.24
C LEU A 5 18.64 0.00 4.52
N GLY A 6 18.60 -1.35 4.45
CA GLY A 6 18.17 -2.16 5.59
C GLY A 6 16.72 -1.92 5.99
N ALA A 7 15.88 -1.48 5.05
CA ALA A 7 14.49 -1.18 5.29
C ALA A 7 13.59 -2.40 5.12
N THR A 8 12.53 -2.47 5.92
CA THR A 8 11.45 -3.45 5.75
C THR A 8 10.28 -2.80 5.05
N VAL A 9 9.69 -3.50 4.07
CA VAL A 9 8.53 -3.03 3.31
C VAL A 9 7.28 -3.77 3.74
N VAL A 10 6.22 -3.04 4.05
CA VAL A 10 4.87 -3.57 4.28
C VAL A 10 3.95 -3.02 3.20
N PRO A 11 3.51 -3.86 2.24
CA PRO A 11 2.59 -3.44 1.18
C PRO A 11 1.17 -3.28 1.70
N THR A 12 0.46 -2.24 1.28
CA THR A 12 -0.98 -2.10 1.57
C THR A 12 -1.80 -3.21 0.92
N ASP A 13 -1.31 -3.82 -0.15
CA ASP A 13 -1.95 -4.96 -0.82
C ASP A 13 -2.05 -6.21 0.08
N HIS A 14 -1.29 -6.29 1.15
CA HIS A 14 -1.45 -7.35 2.14
C HIS A 14 -2.71 -7.18 3.00
N PHE A 15 -3.39 -6.05 2.92
CA PHE A 15 -4.58 -5.72 3.71
C PHE A 15 -5.82 -5.45 2.86
N ALA A 16 -5.65 -4.81 1.70
CA ALA A 16 -6.74 -4.36 0.85
C ALA A 16 -7.43 -5.50 0.10
N THR A 17 -8.74 -5.36 -0.11
CA THR A 17 -9.52 -6.21 -0.99
C THR A 17 -10.32 -5.35 -1.97
N TRP A 18 -10.95 -5.96 -3.00
CA TRP A 18 -11.78 -5.20 -3.94
C TRP A 18 -12.97 -4.52 -3.27
N THR A 19 -13.51 -5.11 -2.20
CA THR A 19 -14.66 -4.60 -1.45
C THR A 19 -14.26 -3.72 -0.26
N ASP A 20 -13.02 -3.82 0.20
CA ASP A 20 -12.46 -2.98 1.26
C ASP A 20 -11.08 -2.46 0.85
N PRO A 21 -11.04 -1.40 0.03
CA PRO A 21 -9.78 -0.88 -0.49
C PRO A 21 -8.95 -0.10 0.52
N VAL A 22 -9.57 0.54 1.52
CA VAL A 22 -8.85 1.45 2.43
C VAL A 22 -9.31 1.42 3.89
N SER A 23 -10.42 0.76 4.24
CA SER A 23 -10.97 0.77 5.60
C SER A 23 -10.28 -0.20 6.57
N TRP A 24 -9.38 -1.02 6.08
CA TRP A 24 -8.59 -1.99 6.84
C TRP A 24 -7.47 -1.36 7.69
N TRP A 25 -7.26 -0.06 7.61
CA TRP A 25 -6.17 0.65 8.30
C TRP A 25 -6.10 0.43 9.82
N PRO A 26 -7.22 0.32 10.56
CA PRO A 26 -7.13 -0.01 11.99
C PRO A 26 -6.37 -1.30 12.27
N ARG A 27 -6.49 -2.27 11.37
CA ARG A 27 -5.76 -3.53 11.47
C ARG A 27 -4.26 -3.36 11.29
N LEU A 28 -3.82 -2.56 10.31
CA LEU A 28 -2.40 -2.26 10.12
C LEU A 28 -1.82 -1.50 11.31
N VAL A 29 -2.56 -0.54 11.86
CA VAL A 29 -2.13 0.19 13.05
C VAL A 29 -1.93 -0.77 14.24
N ALA A 30 -2.92 -1.61 14.54
CA ALA A 30 -2.87 -2.51 15.68
C ALA A 30 -1.83 -3.63 15.54
N GLU A 31 -1.69 -4.19 14.33
CA GLU A 31 -0.83 -5.36 14.10
C GLU A 31 0.60 -5.00 13.71
N VAL A 32 0.84 -3.83 13.15
CA VAL A 32 2.17 -3.42 12.66
C VAL A 32 2.69 -2.19 13.38
N LEU A 33 2.01 -1.06 13.27
CA LEU A 33 2.55 0.22 13.75
C LEU A 33 2.67 0.27 15.27
N ASP A 34 1.66 -0.16 16.01
CA ASP A 34 1.67 -0.11 17.47
C ASP A 34 2.75 -1.01 18.09
N PRO A 35 2.89 -2.29 17.68
CA PRO A 35 3.98 -3.11 18.19
C PRO A 35 5.36 -2.51 17.89
N LEU A 36 5.61 -2.10 16.65
CA LEU A 36 6.91 -1.56 16.26
C LEU A 36 7.23 -0.26 16.99
N ARG A 37 6.23 0.60 17.20
CA ARG A 37 6.39 1.85 17.96
C ARG A 37 6.84 1.60 19.40
N HIS A 38 6.45 0.46 19.97
CA HIS A 38 6.84 0.05 21.32
C HIS A 38 8.08 -0.86 21.36
N GLY A 39 8.84 -0.93 20.28
CA GLY A 39 10.05 -1.73 20.19
C GLY A 39 9.81 -3.25 20.17
N ARG A 40 8.61 -3.69 19.77
CA ARG A 40 8.25 -5.10 19.65
C ARG A 40 8.06 -5.49 18.20
N ASP A 41 8.44 -6.72 17.87
CA ASP A 41 8.17 -7.28 16.55
C ASP A 41 6.68 -7.29 16.25
N ALA A 42 6.34 -7.07 14.98
CA ALA A 42 4.97 -7.13 14.49
C ALA A 42 4.70 -8.45 13.78
N HIS A 43 3.44 -8.88 13.81
CA HIS A 43 2.96 -10.05 13.10
C HIS A 43 1.57 -9.75 12.55
N TYR A 44 1.34 -10.08 11.28
CA TYR A 44 0.03 -9.95 10.68
C TYR A 44 -0.19 -11.04 9.63
N ARG A 45 -1.46 -11.41 9.38
CA ARG A 45 -1.82 -12.30 8.28
C ARG A 45 -2.08 -11.47 7.04
N ARG A 46 -1.39 -11.78 5.96
CA ARG A 46 -1.61 -11.09 4.69
C ARG A 46 -2.86 -11.61 3.98
N VAL A 47 -3.51 -10.75 3.22
CA VAL A 47 -4.55 -11.14 2.28
C VAL A 47 -3.93 -11.91 1.12
N GLU A 48 -4.46 -13.08 0.82
CA GLU A 48 -4.10 -13.93 -0.31
C GLU A 48 -5.31 -14.13 -1.20
N TRP A 49 -5.07 -14.49 -2.45
CA TRP A 49 -6.09 -14.56 -3.49
C TRP A 49 -6.22 -15.95 -4.15
N PRO A 50 -6.46 -17.04 -3.39
CA PRO A 50 -6.62 -18.37 -3.97
C PRO A 50 -7.89 -18.41 -4.84
N GLY A 51 -7.72 -18.79 -6.12
CA GLY A 51 -8.83 -18.80 -7.06
C GLY A 51 -9.47 -17.43 -7.33
N GLY A 52 -8.73 -16.32 -7.09
CA GLY A 52 -9.23 -14.96 -7.30
C GLY A 52 -10.11 -14.41 -6.19
N LEU A 53 -10.32 -15.16 -5.10
CA LEU A 53 -11.09 -14.74 -3.93
C LEU A 53 -10.15 -14.38 -2.78
N PRO A 54 -10.39 -13.25 -2.06
CA PRO A 54 -9.52 -12.85 -0.96
C PRO A 54 -9.79 -13.69 0.30
N ARG A 55 -8.70 -14.05 0.98
CA ARG A 55 -8.75 -14.63 2.32
C ARG A 55 -7.51 -14.26 3.11
N LEU A 56 -7.56 -14.35 4.43
CA LEU A 56 -6.37 -14.25 5.27
C LEU A 56 -5.52 -15.51 5.11
N GLY A 57 -4.28 -15.33 4.77
CA GLY A 57 -3.31 -16.39 4.50
C GLY A 57 -2.15 -16.43 5.48
N ASP A 58 -0.94 -16.49 4.96
CA ASP A 58 0.27 -16.66 5.76
C ASP A 58 0.51 -15.54 6.75
N LEU A 59 1.10 -15.90 7.90
CA LEU A 59 1.58 -14.96 8.89
C LEU A 59 2.88 -14.30 8.39
N VAL A 60 2.91 -12.99 8.42
CA VAL A 60 4.10 -12.19 8.11
C VAL A 60 4.71 -11.71 9.43
N HIS A 61 5.98 -11.98 9.64
CA HIS A 61 6.75 -11.49 10.77
C HIS A 61 7.55 -10.26 10.35
N VAL A 62 7.40 -9.17 11.07
CA VAL A 62 8.14 -7.92 10.86
C VAL A 62 9.00 -7.67 12.10
N PRO A 63 10.28 -8.03 12.09
CA PRO A 63 11.20 -7.65 13.15
C PRO A 63 11.29 -6.13 13.24
N VAL A 64 11.57 -5.59 14.43
CA VAL A 64 11.76 -4.14 14.60
C VAL A 64 12.82 -3.64 13.60
N PRO A 65 12.44 -2.86 12.56
CA PRO A 65 13.37 -2.40 11.54
C PRO A 65 13.98 -1.05 11.90
N ASP A 66 15.13 -0.73 11.31
CA ASP A 66 15.68 0.62 11.37
C ASP A 66 14.81 1.60 10.57
N VAL A 67 14.31 1.15 9.42
CA VAL A 67 13.40 1.91 8.55
C VAL A 67 12.24 1.04 8.13
N LEU A 68 11.02 1.51 8.33
CA LEU A 68 9.80 0.89 7.84
C LEU A 68 9.29 1.66 6.63
N ILE A 69 9.06 0.98 5.53
CA ILE A 69 8.41 1.54 4.34
C ILE A 69 7.02 0.90 4.22
N ILE A 70 5.98 1.73 4.24
CA ILE A 70 4.63 1.32 3.86
C ILE A 70 4.42 1.79 2.43
N GLU A 71 4.12 0.86 1.52
CA GLU A 71 3.94 1.20 0.11
C GLU A 71 2.54 0.81 -0.38
N GLY A 72 2.01 1.60 -1.31
CA GLY A 72 0.73 1.36 -1.95
C GLY A 72 -0.22 2.55 -1.83
N VAL A 73 -1.45 2.31 -2.28
CA VAL A 73 -2.54 3.29 -2.20
C VAL A 73 -2.78 3.66 -0.77
N SER A 74 -3.18 4.58 -0.23
CA SER A 74 -3.43 4.93 1.19
C SER A 74 -2.21 4.88 2.14
N ALA A 75 -1.01 4.53 1.66
CA ALA A 75 0.18 4.44 2.53
C ALA A 75 0.52 5.76 3.22
N ALA A 76 0.28 6.89 2.56
CA ALA A 76 0.51 8.22 3.09
C ALA A 76 -0.80 9.01 3.33
N ARG A 77 -1.85 8.30 3.74
CA ARG A 77 -3.15 8.92 4.02
C ARG A 77 -3.06 10.01 5.09
N ARG A 78 -3.98 10.97 5.02
CA ARG A 78 -3.99 12.13 5.91
C ARG A 78 -3.93 11.75 7.39
N SER A 79 -4.67 10.72 7.81
CA SER A 79 -4.73 10.31 9.22
C SER A 79 -3.40 9.75 9.74
N ILE A 80 -2.53 9.25 8.85
CA ILE A 80 -1.23 8.70 9.24
C ILE A 80 -0.07 9.69 9.04
N ALA A 81 -0.31 10.79 8.34
CA ALA A 81 0.71 11.78 8.01
C ALA A 81 1.55 12.25 9.21
N PRO A 82 0.97 12.50 10.41
CA PRO A 82 1.76 12.91 11.58
C PRO A 82 2.80 11.87 12.05
N HIS A 83 2.66 10.62 11.63
CA HIS A 83 3.54 9.52 12.02
C HIS A 83 4.62 9.21 10.97
N LEU A 84 4.60 9.89 9.83
CA LEU A 84 5.55 9.69 8.75
C LEU A 84 6.72 10.65 8.87
N ASP A 85 7.94 10.13 8.75
CA ASP A 85 9.14 10.97 8.62
C ASP A 85 9.25 11.53 7.21
N GLU A 86 8.83 10.75 6.20
CA GLU A 86 8.84 11.15 4.80
C GLU A 86 7.71 10.48 4.02
N ALA A 87 7.05 11.24 3.16
CA ALA A 87 6.06 10.75 2.22
C ALA A 87 6.55 10.98 0.77
N ILE A 88 6.56 9.91 -0.03
CA ILE A 88 7.01 9.95 -1.41
C ILE A 88 5.83 9.59 -2.31
N TRP A 89 5.52 10.47 -3.26
CA TRP A 89 4.54 10.19 -4.31
C TRP A 89 5.25 9.62 -5.53
N VAL A 90 4.88 8.41 -5.92
CA VAL A 90 5.38 7.78 -7.13
C VAL A 90 4.28 7.81 -8.17
N GLU A 91 4.54 8.38 -9.34
CA GLU A 91 3.53 8.49 -10.38
C GLU A 91 4.01 8.05 -11.77
N VAL A 92 3.13 7.35 -12.44
CA VAL A 92 3.15 7.19 -13.90
C VAL A 92 1.97 8.03 -14.39
N PRO A 93 2.22 9.18 -15.04
CA PRO A 93 1.16 10.17 -15.33
C PRO A 93 0.04 9.65 -16.24
N ASP A 94 0.38 8.80 -17.23
CA ASP A 94 -0.59 8.27 -18.19
C ASP A 94 -1.44 7.15 -17.57
N PRO A 95 -2.78 7.35 -17.44
CA PRO A 95 -3.66 6.32 -16.89
C PRO A 95 -3.69 5.02 -17.71
N ALA A 96 -3.56 5.13 -19.03
CA ALA A 96 -3.55 3.96 -19.91
C ALA A 96 -2.30 3.11 -19.68
N GLU A 97 -1.16 3.74 -19.51
CA GLU A 97 0.10 3.06 -19.20
C GLU A 97 0.06 2.41 -17.81
N ARG A 98 -0.52 3.07 -16.81
CA ARG A 98 -0.72 2.47 -15.48
C ARG A 98 -1.57 1.19 -15.56
N LEU A 99 -2.68 1.27 -16.31
CA LEU A 99 -3.55 0.10 -16.50
C LEU A 99 -2.84 -1.02 -17.24
N ARG A 100 -2.10 -0.69 -18.28
CA ARG A 100 -1.32 -1.68 -19.06
C ARG A 100 -0.35 -2.45 -18.16
N ARG A 101 0.44 -1.73 -17.35
CA ARG A 101 1.40 -2.33 -16.40
C ARG A 101 0.70 -3.20 -15.36
N ALA A 102 -0.42 -2.76 -14.84
CA ALA A 102 -1.19 -3.54 -13.86
C ALA A 102 -1.78 -4.82 -14.46
N VAL A 103 -2.33 -4.74 -15.67
CA VAL A 103 -2.84 -5.93 -16.38
C VAL A 103 -1.72 -6.91 -16.73
N GLU A 104 -0.56 -6.41 -17.14
CA GLU A 104 0.61 -7.23 -17.43
C GLU A 104 1.07 -8.01 -16.18
N ARG A 105 1.01 -7.38 -15.01
CA ARG A 105 1.35 -8.01 -13.72
C ARG A 105 0.28 -9.01 -13.24
N ASP A 106 -0.99 -8.63 -13.30
CA ASP A 106 -2.10 -9.33 -12.63
C ASP A 106 -2.93 -10.20 -13.58
N GLY A 107 -2.73 -10.07 -14.89
CA GLY A 107 -3.43 -10.81 -15.93
C GLY A 107 -4.66 -10.11 -16.49
N GLU A 108 -5.05 -10.48 -17.71
CA GLU A 108 -6.17 -9.88 -18.45
C GLU A 108 -7.52 -10.04 -17.74
N ALA A 109 -7.71 -11.15 -17.01
CA ALA A 109 -8.93 -11.38 -16.23
C ALA A 109 -9.17 -10.32 -15.14
N SER A 110 -8.12 -9.62 -14.70
CA SER A 110 -8.21 -8.57 -13.69
C SER A 110 -8.55 -7.18 -14.24
N ARG A 111 -8.58 -7.01 -15.56
CA ARG A 111 -8.74 -5.68 -16.21
C ARG A 111 -9.95 -4.88 -15.72
N ALA A 112 -11.10 -5.53 -15.60
CA ALA A 112 -12.33 -4.86 -15.16
C ALA A 112 -12.22 -4.38 -13.72
N HIS A 113 -11.64 -5.18 -12.83
CA HIS A 113 -11.36 -4.80 -11.45
C HIS A 113 -10.34 -3.66 -11.36
N LEU A 114 -9.28 -3.72 -12.16
CA LEU A 114 -8.23 -2.71 -12.19
C LEU A 114 -8.73 -1.36 -12.69
N ARG A 115 -9.64 -1.35 -13.68
CA ARG A 115 -10.31 -0.11 -14.13
C ARG A 115 -11.14 0.53 -13.03
N ARG A 116 -11.94 -0.26 -12.32
CA ARG A 116 -12.73 0.23 -11.18
C ARG A 116 -11.82 0.73 -10.06
N TRP A 117 -10.73 0.02 -9.81
CA TRP A 117 -9.72 0.43 -8.84
C TRP A 117 -9.10 1.78 -9.19
N GLN A 118 -8.70 2.00 -10.44
CA GLN A 118 -8.17 3.28 -10.89
C GLN A 118 -9.16 4.44 -10.71
N ALA A 119 -10.43 4.21 -11.00
CA ALA A 119 -11.46 5.22 -10.80
C ALA A 119 -11.62 5.55 -9.30
N PHE A 120 -11.61 4.54 -8.45
CA PHE A 120 -11.64 4.70 -7.00
C PHE A 120 -10.41 5.49 -6.50
N GLU A 121 -9.20 5.09 -6.89
CA GLU A 121 -7.96 5.77 -6.50
C GLU A 121 -7.99 7.26 -6.84
N ARG A 122 -8.42 7.60 -8.05
CA ARG A 122 -8.49 8.99 -8.49
C ARG A 122 -9.35 9.83 -7.57
N GLY A 123 -10.53 9.35 -7.22
CA GLY A 123 -11.44 10.04 -6.30
C GLY A 123 -10.87 10.10 -4.88
N TRP A 124 -10.36 8.98 -4.41
CA TRP A 124 -9.81 8.89 -3.05
C TRP A 124 -8.62 9.84 -2.86
N PHE A 125 -7.65 9.83 -3.77
CA PHE A 125 -6.50 10.73 -3.72
C PHE A 125 -6.88 12.20 -3.81
N ALA A 126 -7.89 12.53 -4.62
CA ALA A 126 -8.40 13.92 -4.72
C ALA A 126 -8.97 14.41 -3.39
N VAL A 127 -9.73 13.58 -2.69
CA VAL A 127 -10.31 13.91 -1.38
C VAL A 127 -9.25 13.94 -0.29
N ASP A 128 -8.36 12.94 -0.25
CA ASP A 128 -7.30 12.84 0.75
C ASP A 128 -6.23 13.93 0.58
N GLY A 129 -5.97 14.38 -0.64
CA GLY A 129 -4.91 15.35 -0.96
C GLY A 129 -3.51 14.77 -0.75
N THR A 130 -3.33 13.49 -0.97
CA THR A 130 -2.10 12.75 -0.68
C THR A 130 -0.89 13.32 -1.42
N LYS A 131 -1.04 13.56 -2.73
CA LYS A 131 0.06 14.09 -3.56
C LYS A 131 0.52 15.47 -3.08
N ASP A 132 -0.40 16.33 -2.67
CA ASP A 132 -0.07 17.69 -2.23
C ASP A 132 0.71 17.71 -0.91
N ARG A 133 0.61 16.65 -0.11
CA ARG A 133 1.35 16.50 1.15
C ARG A 133 2.66 15.73 0.99
N ALA A 134 2.95 15.20 -0.18
CA ALA A 134 4.19 14.45 -0.39
C ALA A 134 5.42 15.35 -0.30
N ASP A 135 6.46 14.85 0.34
CA ASP A 135 7.75 15.53 0.44
C ASP A 135 8.52 15.47 -0.88
N ARG A 136 8.32 14.40 -1.64
CA ARG A 136 8.94 14.20 -2.95
C ARG A 136 7.96 13.57 -3.95
N ILE A 137 8.15 13.91 -5.22
CA ILE A 137 7.45 13.30 -6.35
C ILE A 137 8.49 12.60 -7.22
N VAL A 138 8.27 11.32 -7.50
CA VAL A 138 9.15 10.49 -8.32
C VAL A 138 8.37 9.90 -9.49
N THR A 139 8.92 10.03 -10.68
CA THR A 139 8.40 9.38 -11.89
C THR A 139 9.38 8.27 -12.28
N PRO A 140 9.02 6.98 -12.14
CA PRO A 140 9.89 5.88 -12.53
C PRO A 140 9.99 5.76 -14.05
N ASP A 141 11.12 5.25 -14.54
CA ASP A 141 11.39 4.97 -15.96
C ASP A 141 10.49 3.86 -16.52
#